data_619fb358de762a265d0ddb88867c9ae5
#
_entry.id   619fb358de762a265d0ddb88867c9ae5
#
_cell.length_a   1.000
_cell.length_b   1.000
_cell.length_c   1.000
_cell.angle_alpha   90.00
_cell.angle_beta   90.00
_cell.angle_gamma   90.00
#
_symmetry.space_group_name_H-M   'P 1'
#
loop_
_entity.id
_entity.type
_entity.pdbx_description
1 polymer ?
#
loop_
_entity_poly.entity_id
_entity_poly.type
_entity_poly.pdbx_seq_one_letter_code
_entity_poly.pdbx_strand_id
1 'polypeptide(L)'
;MTTHRENSFIRSMRLFIISFGLIAVSAFILPSVNSTAHNNNMAPNAVQQPTGTPTAGELERLKIEEARLSSMLASIRQQKLSVLRSRALTVGVIGFGRFGQFIGEKFTKYGNVIGTSRSDYTKIANDMGAKYIPLTDLESFVMEDELDVIVVAVSIVSFEDTIKDLVPHLEKRIREKGAGSCPLIVDVASVKEHARNVMLKNLPEECDILCTHPMFGPDSAKHGWHGQTFVYERTRIDKVLLDPSTHRSLHHYSDESSDESESEFLDDAGVSHGVHENSEAHVAGMDRMERFLSIWEEEGCNMISMSCKEHDEFAANSQFITHLMGRILGAQGLKATPIDTKGFQNVLKLVKTTNADSFDLFYGLYKYNSNSMEIINNLKMAMDDVVGKLLEKEGKNSSRL
;
A
#
# COMPACT_ATOMS: atom_id res chain seq x y z
N MET A 1 -44.48 6.29 -2.64
CA MET A 1 -44.11 7.73 -2.47
C MET A 1 -42.58 7.95 -2.42
N THR A 2 -41.78 6.96 -2.75
CA THR A 2 -40.29 7.00 -2.70
C THR A 2 -39.60 7.23 -4.05
N THR A 3 -40.29 7.07 -5.16
CA THR A 3 -39.71 7.17 -6.51
C THR A 3 -39.65 8.60 -7.09
N HIS A 4 -40.41 9.57 -6.52
CA HIS A 4 -40.43 10.95 -7.00
C HIS A 4 -39.31 11.84 -6.44
N ARG A 5 -38.69 11.49 -5.30
CA ARG A 5 -37.57 12.27 -4.73
C ARG A 5 -36.22 11.98 -5.38
N GLU A 6 -35.98 10.74 -5.82
CA GLU A 6 -34.74 10.37 -6.50
C GLU A 6 -34.60 11.05 -7.90
N ASN A 7 -35.70 11.16 -8.61
CA ASN A 7 -35.69 11.83 -9.95
C ASN A 7 -35.45 13.34 -9.88
N SER A 8 -35.83 14.01 -8.78
CA SER A 8 -35.58 15.44 -8.58
C SER A 8 -34.10 15.74 -8.33
N PHE A 9 -33.42 14.88 -7.55
CA PHE A 9 -31.99 15.05 -7.24
C PHE A 9 -31.12 14.87 -8.49
N ILE A 10 -31.40 13.84 -9.29
CA ILE A 10 -30.68 13.59 -10.55
C ILE A 10 -30.91 14.70 -11.58
N ARG A 11 -32.10 15.28 -11.64
CA ARG A 11 -32.40 16.45 -12.51
C ARG A 11 -31.68 17.71 -12.05
N SER A 12 -31.65 18.01 -10.76
CA SER A 12 -30.89 19.17 -10.24
C SER A 12 -29.38 19.00 -10.49
N MET A 13 -28.83 17.81 -10.31
CA MET A 13 -27.43 17.53 -10.63
C MET A 13 -27.11 17.67 -12.12
N ARG A 14 -28.01 17.27 -13.01
CA ARG A 14 -27.82 17.42 -14.48
C ARG A 14 -27.82 18.87 -14.97
N LEU A 15 -28.63 19.74 -14.38
CA LEU A 15 -28.65 21.18 -14.72
C LEU A 15 -27.41 21.91 -14.19
N PHE A 16 -26.85 21.43 -13.08
CA PHE A 16 -25.78 22.08 -12.34
C PHE A 16 -24.39 21.91 -12.98
N ILE A 17 -24.13 20.78 -13.61
CA ILE A 17 -22.81 20.45 -14.15
C ILE A 17 -22.59 20.98 -15.57
N ILE A 18 -23.65 21.30 -16.28
CA ILE A 18 -23.56 21.94 -17.63
C ILE A 18 -22.95 23.35 -17.55
N SER A 19 -23.09 24.05 -16.41
CA SER A 19 -22.50 25.38 -16.20
C SER A 19 -21.04 25.39 -15.74
N PHE A 20 -20.45 24.24 -15.34
CA PHE A 20 -19.17 24.19 -14.67
C PHE A 20 -17.97 23.72 -15.53
N GLY A 21 -18.15 23.62 -16.83
CA GLY A 21 -17.08 23.17 -17.76
C GLY A 21 -15.89 24.12 -17.90
N LEU A 22 -15.75 25.21 -17.16
CA LEU A 22 -14.79 26.25 -17.55
C LEU A 22 -13.86 26.84 -16.53
N ILE A 23 -13.86 26.50 -15.25
CA ILE A 23 -12.87 27.09 -14.31
C ILE A 23 -12.44 26.08 -13.23
N ALA A 24 -11.15 25.94 -13.09
CA ALA A 24 -10.40 25.50 -11.93
C ALA A 24 -9.66 24.16 -12.03
N VAL A 25 -8.52 24.18 -12.67
CA VAL A 25 -7.35 23.40 -12.20
C VAL A 25 -6.12 24.31 -12.31
N SER A 26 -6.02 25.26 -11.41
CA SER A 26 -4.79 26.04 -11.21
C SER A 26 -4.75 26.49 -9.76
N ALA A 27 -4.60 25.62 -8.82
CA ALA A 27 -4.12 25.87 -7.45
C ALA A 27 -4.46 24.69 -6.54
N PHE A 28 -3.72 23.61 -6.62
CA PHE A 28 -3.49 22.80 -5.42
C PHE A 28 -2.15 23.24 -4.83
N ILE A 29 -2.16 24.46 -4.27
CA ILE A 29 -1.20 24.86 -3.24
C ILE A 29 -1.96 24.68 -1.93
N LEU A 30 -1.43 23.83 -1.07
CA LEU A 30 -1.94 23.57 0.27
C LEU A 30 -2.11 24.90 1.04
N PRO A 31 -3.27 25.18 1.66
CA PRO A 31 -3.35 26.29 2.60
C PRO A 31 -2.58 25.91 3.87
N SER A 32 -1.65 26.76 4.26
CA SER A 32 -1.02 26.74 5.57
C SER A 32 -2.10 26.86 6.65
N VAL A 33 -2.18 25.86 7.51
CA VAL A 33 -3.02 25.88 8.71
C VAL A 33 -2.44 26.91 9.66
N ASN A 34 -3.11 28.05 9.84
CA ASN A 34 -2.86 28.97 10.93
C ASN A 34 -3.38 28.34 12.24
N SER A 35 -2.48 27.75 12.99
CA SER A 35 -2.69 27.36 14.37
C SER A 35 -2.52 28.58 15.25
N THR A 36 -3.58 28.97 15.92
CA THR A 36 -3.56 29.98 17.00
C THR A 36 -2.68 29.50 18.15
N ALA A 37 -1.70 30.32 18.47
CA ALA A 37 -0.70 30.11 19.49
C ALA A 37 -1.30 30.00 20.89
N HIS A 38 -0.90 28.95 21.60
CA HIS A 38 -0.73 29.01 23.05
C HIS A 38 0.77 29.00 23.36
N ASN A 39 1.21 30.09 23.99
CA ASN A 39 2.57 30.29 24.48
C ASN A 39 2.99 29.16 25.44
N ASN A 40 4.02 28.41 25.06
CA ASN A 40 4.95 27.83 26.00
C ASN A 40 6.35 27.99 25.40
N ASN A 41 7.14 28.84 26.06
CA ASN A 41 8.54 29.09 25.77
C ASN A 41 9.38 27.82 25.93
N MET A 42 9.72 27.18 24.81
CA MET A 42 10.93 26.41 24.63
C MET A 42 11.44 26.71 23.21
N ALA A 43 12.58 27.38 23.13
CA ALA A 43 13.22 27.69 21.87
C ALA A 43 13.62 26.38 21.17
N PRO A 44 13.25 26.17 19.89
CA PRO A 44 13.82 25.09 19.11
C PRO A 44 15.30 25.40 18.87
N ASN A 45 16.17 24.43 19.10
CA ASN A 45 17.56 24.48 18.72
C ASN A 45 17.67 24.85 17.23
N ALA A 46 18.09 26.05 16.94
CA ALA A 46 18.39 26.49 15.60
C ALA A 46 19.55 25.63 15.08
N VAL A 47 19.28 24.83 14.05
CA VAL A 47 20.30 24.24 13.20
C VAL A 47 21.12 25.44 12.70
N GLN A 48 22.35 25.62 13.20
CA GLN A 48 23.25 26.61 12.74
C GLN A 48 23.54 26.36 11.26
N GLN A 49 23.03 27.23 10.39
CA GLN A 49 23.46 27.24 8.99
C GLN A 49 24.95 27.57 8.99
N PRO A 50 25.79 26.85 8.26
CA PRO A 50 27.19 27.14 8.14
C PRO A 50 27.35 28.55 7.52
N THR A 51 27.87 29.48 8.30
CA THR A 51 28.20 30.86 7.87
C THR A 51 29.55 30.83 7.17
N GLY A 52 29.59 30.38 5.92
CA GLY A 52 30.75 30.43 5.06
C GLY A 52 30.35 30.10 3.62
N THR A 53 30.77 30.91 2.67
CA THR A 53 30.64 30.58 1.24
C THR A 53 31.41 29.27 0.98
N PRO A 54 30.78 28.19 0.46
CA PRO A 54 31.48 26.94 0.17
C PRO A 54 32.66 27.21 -0.76
N THR A 55 33.86 26.80 -0.36
CA THR A 55 35.02 26.90 -1.23
C THR A 55 34.97 25.86 -2.35
N ALA A 56 35.55 26.16 -3.51
CA ALA A 56 35.63 25.21 -4.62
C ALA A 56 36.23 23.86 -4.21
N GLY A 57 37.12 23.84 -3.22
CA GLY A 57 37.69 22.61 -2.66
C GLY A 57 36.73 21.80 -1.80
N GLU A 58 35.79 22.44 -1.14
CA GLU A 58 34.77 21.75 -0.32
C GLU A 58 33.73 21.03 -1.23
N LEU A 59 33.31 21.69 -2.29
CA LEU A 59 32.41 21.03 -3.28
C LEU A 59 33.07 19.81 -3.93
N GLU A 60 34.36 19.91 -4.24
CA GLU A 60 35.11 18.78 -4.83
C GLU A 60 35.24 17.60 -3.83
N ARG A 61 35.52 17.88 -2.56
CA ARG A 61 35.54 16.86 -1.51
C ARG A 61 34.19 16.19 -1.37
N LEU A 62 33.06 16.91 -1.38
CA LEU A 62 31.72 16.36 -1.30
C LEU A 62 31.39 15.48 -2.52
N LYS A 63 31.80 15.86 -3.72
CA LYS A 63 31.62 15.03 -4.93
C LYS A 63 32.41 13.73 -4.84
N ILE A 64 33.65 13.77 -4.33
CA ILE A 64 34.45 12.56 -4.13
C ILE A 64 33.78 11.63 -3.11
N GLU A 65 33.29 12.17 -2.00
CA GLU A 65 32.60 11.39 -0.98
C GLU A 65 31.27 10.84 -1.49
N GLU A 66 30.49 11.60 -2.25
CA GLU A 66 29.28 11.14 -2.91
C GLU A 66 29.56 9.94 -3.85
N ALA A 67 30.62 10.05 -4.66
CA ALA A 67 31.03 8.96 -5.55
C ALA A 67 31.46 7.71 -4.76
N ARG A 68 32.17 7.89 -3.64
CA ARG A 68 32.59 6.81 -2.75
C ARG A 68 31.38 6.11 -2.12
N LEU A 69 30.45 6.88 -1.53
CA LEU A 69 29.22 6.35 -0.92
C LEU A 69 28.35 5.63 -1.95
N SER A 70 28.23 6.19 -3.15
CA SER A 70 27.50 5.54 -4.26
C SER A 70 28.12 4.20 -4.66
N SER A 71 29.46 4.12 -4.72
CA SER A 71 30.16 2.86 -5.00
C SER A 71 29.97 1.83 -3.88
N MET A 72 30.04 2.25 -2.62
CA MET A 72 29.76 1.37 -1.48
C MET A 72 28.33 0.86 -1.49
N LEU A 73 27.36 1.72 -1.75
CA LEU A 73 25.94 1.34 -1.85
C LEU A 73 25.72 0.33 -2.98
N ALA A 74 26.34 0.53 -4.14
CA ALA A 74 26.27 -0.41 -5.26
C ALA A 74 26.85 -1.79 -4.88
N SER A 75 27.97 -1.82 -4.14
CA SER A 75 28.56 -3.08 -3.66
C SER A 75 27.66 -3.81 -2.68
N ILE A 76 27.07 -3.09 -1.70
CA ILE A 76 26.13 -3.66 -0.71
C ILE A 76 24.89 -4.21 -1.44
N ARG A 77 24.32 -3.47 -2.38
CA ARG A 77 23.19 -3.92 -3.21
C ARG A 77 23.53 -5.21 -3.96
N GLN A 78 24.72 -5.30 -4.55
CA GLN A 78 25.15 -6.50 -5.25
C GLN A 78 25.30 -7.72 -4.31
N GLN A 79 25.82 -7.50 -3.10
CA GLN A 79 25.90 -8.55 -2.08
C GLN A 79 24.50 -9.00 -1.63
N LYS A 80 23.58 -8.04 -1.38
CA LYS A 80 22.17 -8.32 -1.05
C LYS A 80 21.48 -9.14 -2.14
N LEU A 81 21.63 -8.76 -3.41
CA LEU A 81 21.11 -9.55 -4.54
C LEU A 81 21.70 -10.95 -4.62
N SER A 82 22.99 -11.12 -4.31
CA SER A 82 23.62 -12.44 -4.25
C SER A 82 22.99 -13.32 -3.18
N VAL A 83 22.73 -12.77 -1.98
CA VAL A 83 22.05 -13.48 -0.88
C VAL A 83 20.61 -13.85 -1.29
N LEU A 84 19.86 -12.91 -1.85
CA LEU A 84 18.50 -13.17 -2.32
C LEU A 84 18.43 -14.30 -3.36
N ARG A 85 19.38 -14.34 -4.30
CA ARG A 85 19.45 -15.38 -5.34
C ARG A 85 19.94 -16.74 -4.80
N SER A 86 20.83 -16.75 -3.82
CA SER A 86 21.33 -18.00 -3.23
C SER A 86 20.30 -18.72 -2.36
N ARG A 87 19.30 -17.99 -1.88
CA ARG A 87 18.18 -18.47 -1.07
C ARG A 87 16.85 -18.03 -1.69
N ALA A 88 16.66 -18.39 -2.96
CA ALA A 88 15.48 -18.02 -3.72
C ALA A 88 14.18 -18.44 -3.00
N LEU A 89 13.21 -17.53 -2.90
CA LEU A 89 11.90 -17.83 -2.35
C LEU A 89 11.04 -18.57 -3.38
N THR A 90 10.20 -19.48 -2.89
CA THR A 90 9.07 -19.99 -3.66
C THR A 90 7.80 -19.24 -3.24
N VAL A 91 7.27 -18.45 -4.16
CA VAL A 91 6.11 -17.57 -3.93
C VAL A 91 4.89 -18.14 -4.63
N GLY A 92 3.90 -18.55 -3.85
CA GLY A 92 2.57 -18.91 -4.34
C GLY A 92 1.71 -17.65 -4.52
N VAL A 93 1.00 -17.52 -5.64
CA VAL A 93 0.09 -16.39 -5.91
C VAL A 93 -1.32 -16.92 -6.10
N ILE A 94 -2.20 -16.67 -5.13
CA ILE A 94 -3.63 -16.98 -5.20
C ILE A 94 -4.36 -15.78 -5.83
N GLY A 95 -5.05 -16.01 -6.95
CA GLY A 95 -5.62 -14.94 -7.77
C GLY A 95 -4.67 -14.54 -8.90
N PHE A 96 -4.30 -15.51 -9.73
CA PHE A 96 -3.38 -15.33 -10.86
C PHE A 96 -4.04 -14.65 -12.07
N GLY A 97 -4.88 -13.62 -11.77
CA GLY A 97 -5.46 -12.72 -12.76
C GLY A 97 -4.47 -11.62 -13.17
N ARG A 98 -4.98 -10.52 -13.71
CA ARG A 98 -4.16 -9.43 -14.27
C ARG A 98 -3.11 -8.88 -13.29
N PHE A 99 -3.50 -8.67 -12.02
CA PHE A 99 -2.58 -8.16 -11.00
C PHE A 99 -1.62 -9.25 -10.50
N GLY A 100 -2.13 -10.46 -10.24
CA GLY A 100 -1.31 -11.60 -9.83
C GLY A 100 -0.23 -11.96 -10.85
N GLN A 101 -0.55 -11.91 -12.15
CA GLN A 101 0.42 -12.08 -13.25
C GLN A 101 1.46 -10.95 -13.26
N PHE A 102 1.03 -9.70 -13.09
CA PHE A 102 1.91 -8.54 -13.06
C PHE A 102 2.97 -8.60 -11.96
N ILE A 103 2.58 -9.02 -10.74
CA ILE A 103 3.56 -9.21 -9.66
C ILE A 103 4.35 -10.52 -9.83
N GLY A 104 3.69 -11.59 -10.27
CA GLY A 104 4.30 -12.90 -10.50
C GLY A 104 5.45 -12.83 -11.51
N GLU A 105 5.28 -12.11 -12.62
CA GLU A 105 6.34 -11.88 -13.62
C GLU A 105 7.60 -11.26 -12.99
N LYS A 106 7.43 -10.35 -12.03
CA LYS A 106 8.57 -9.77 -11.32
C LYS A 106 9.23 -10.77 -10.37
N PHE A 107 8.42 -11.53 -9.65
CA PHE A 107 8.92 -12.51 -8.68
C PHE A 107 9.74 -13.63 -9.35
N THR A 108 9.45 -14.01 -10.60
CA THR A 108 10.24 -15.01 -11.33
C THR A 108 11.73 -14.63 -11.51
N LYS A 109 12.07 -13.35 -11.37
CA LYS A 109 13.48 -12.89 -11.41
C LYS A 109 14.25 -13.24 -10.12
N TYR A 110 13.55 -13.48 -9.03
CA TYR A 110 14.11 -13.61 -7.68
C TYR A 110 13.91 -15.01 -7.08
N GLY A 111 13.03 -15.82 -7.67
CA GLY A 111 12.72 -17.14 -7.15
C GLY A 111 11.71 -17.90 -7.98
N ASN A 112 11.16 -18.96 -7.40
CA ASN A 112 10.12 -19.76 -8.02
C ASN A 112 8.74 -19.12 -7.81
N VAL A 113 7.88 -19.22 -8.80
CA VAL A 113 6.50 -18.71 -8.71
C VAL A 113 5.52 -19.82 -9.03
N ILE A 114 4.46 -19.94 -8.22
CA ILE A 114 3.36 -20.87 -8.42
C ILE A 114 2.07 -20.08 -8.46
N GLY A 115 1.42 -20.01 -9.62
CA GLY A 115 0.13 -19.34 -9.76
C GLY A 115 -1.04 -20.30 -9.52
N THR A 116 -2.12 -19.80 -8.89
CA THR A 116 -3.42 -20.50 -8.82
C THR A 116 -4.57 -19.52 -8.99
N SER A 117 -5.63 -19.93 -9.67
CA SER A 117 -6.81 -19.09 -9.93
C SER A 117 -8.01 -19.93 -10.36
N ARG A 118 -9.21 -19.31 -10.33
CA ARG A 118 -10.45 -19.91 -10.86
C ARG A 118 -10.41 -20.15 -12.37
N SER A 119 -9.75 -19.23 -13.10
CA SER A 119 -9.53 -19.37 -14.54
C SER A 119 -8.20 -20.05 -14.80
N ASP A 120 -8.13 -20.83 -15.87
CA ASP A 120 -6.89 -21.49 -16.28
C ASP A 120 -5.94 -20.49 -16.94
N TYR A 121 -4.80 -20.28 -16.31
CA TYR A 121 -3.70 -19.47 -16.79
C TYR A 121 -2.39 -20.27 -17.00
N THR A 122 -2.50 -21.59 -17.15
CA THR A 122 -1.36 -22.51 -17.33
C THR A 122 -0.39 -22.03 -18.40
N LYS A 123 -0.94 -21.62 -19.56
CA LYS A 123 -0.08 -21.13 -20.67
C LYS A 123 0.69 -19.87 -20.29
N ILE A 124 0.00 -18.89 -19.69
CA ILE A 124 0.61 -17.62 -19.29
C ILE A 124 1.67 -17.83 -18.21
N ALA A 125 1.38 -18.70 -17.23
CA ALA A 125 2.34 -19.04 -16.19
C ALA A 125 3.60 -19.69 -16.79
N ASN A 126 3.44 -20.68 -17.67
CA ASN A 126 4.57 -21.34 -18.35
C ASN A 126 5.39 -20.35 -19.20
N ASP A 127 4.74 -19.45 -19.93
CA ASP A 127 5.40 -18.44 -20.77
C ASP A 127 6.28 -17.48 -19.95
N MET A 128 5.93 -17.22 -18.67
CA MET A 128 6.72 -16.40 -17.75
C MET A 128 7.69 -17.20 -16.86
N GLY A 129 7.74 -18.53 -17.00
CA GLY A 129 8.60 -19.39 -16.19
C GLY A 129 8.03 -19.72 -14.78
N ALA A 130 6.71 -19.57 -14.59
CA ALA A 130 6.02 -19.93 -13.37
C ALA A 130 5.32 -21.29 -13.49
N LYS A 131 5.18 -22.02 -12.38
CA LYS A 131 4.31 -23.20 -12.28
C LYS A 131 2.87 -22.75 -12.11
N TYR A 132 1.92 -23.53 -12.61
CA TYR A 132 0.51 -23.29 -12.40
C TYR A 132 -0.17 -24.54 -11.81
N ILE A 133 -0.93 -24.34 -10.73
CA ILE A 133 -1.77 -25.37 -10.11
C ILE A 133 -3.20 -24.83 -10.11
N PRO A 134 -4.19 -25.57 -10.68
CA PRO A 134 -5.59 -25.13 -10.68
C PRO A 134 -6.12 -24.91 -9.26
N LEU A 135 -6.99 -23.91 -9.06
CA LEU A 135 -7.58 -23.62 -7.74
C LEU A 135 -8.41 -24.81 -7.20
N THR A 136 -8.91 -25.67 -8.09
CA THR A 136 -9.58 -26.92 -7.71
C THR A 136 -8.68 -27.92 -7.00
N ASP A 137 -7.36 -27.72 -7.08
CA ASP A 137 -6.33 -28.49 -6.38
C ASP A 137 -5.52 -27.59 -5.43
N LEU A 138 -6.24 -26.83 -4.60
CA LEU A 138 -5.64 -25.92 -3.63
C LEU A 138 -4.77 -26.67 -2.60
N GLU A 139 -5.10 -27.94 -2.34
CA GLU A 139 -4.31 -28.79 -1.46
C GLU A 139 -2.90 -28.99 -2.02
N SER A 140 -2.75 -29.42 -3.27
CA SER A 140 -1.43 -29.58 -3.90
C SER A 140 -0.65 -28.27 -3.94
N PHE A 141 -1.36 -27.15 -4.16
CA PHE A 141 -0.71 -25.83 -4.11
C PHE A 141 -0.13 -25.52 -2.73
N VAL A 142 -0.90 -25.72 -1.66
CA VAL A 142 -0.43 -25.45 -0.28
C VAL A 142 0.60 -26.47 0.18
N MET A 143 0.55 -27.69 -0.31
CA MET A 143 1.46 -28.79 0.08
C MET A 143 2.81 -28.80 -0.67
N GLU A 144 3.05 -27.86 -1.60
CA GLU A 144 4.36 -27.72 -2.25
C GLU A 144 5.48 -27.62 -1.22
N ASP A 145 6.56 -28.38 -1.43
CA ASP A 145 7.57 -28.57 -0.38
C ASP A 145 8.29 -27.29 0.03
N GLU A 146 8.69 -26.48 -0.93
CA GLU A 146 9.47 -25.26 -0.74
C GLU A 146 8.63 -23.99 -0.74
N LEU A 147 7.32 -24.07 -0.46
CA LEU A 147 6.44 -22.88 -0.47
C LEU A 147 6.74 -21.98 0.74
N ASP A 148 7.40 -20.86 0.49
CA ASP A 148 7.83 -19.89 1.53
C ASP A 148 6.78 -18.81 1.79
N VAL A 149 6.10 -18.34 0.73
CA VAL A 149 5.19 -17.19 0.78
C VAL A 149 3.94 -17.50 -0.02
N ILE A 150 2.76 -17.14 0.49
CA ILE A 150 1.50 -17.11 -0.25
C ILE A 150 1.03 -15.66 -0.36
N VAL A 151 0.99 -15.13 -1.57
CA VAL A 151 0.43 -13.81 -1.87
C VAL A 151 -1.03 -13.97 -2.29
N VAL A 152 -1.95 -13.37 -1.54
CA VAL A 152 -3.40 -13.40 -1.82
C VAL A 152 -3.77 -12.16 -2.64
N ALA A 153 -3.85 -12.35 -3.97
CA ALA A 153 -4.09 -11.30 -4.97
C ALA A 153 -5.50 -11.39 -5.58
N VAL A 154 -6.48 -11.75 -4.76
CA VAL A 154 -7.90 -11.81 -5.16
C VAL A 154 -8.60 -10.47 -4.91
N SER A 155 -9.79 -10.31 -5.51
CA SER A 155 -10.68 -9.18 -5.19
C SER A 155 -10.99 -9.16 -3.68
N ILE A 156 -11.03 -7.96 -3.09
CA ILE A 156 -11.36 -7.78 -1.66
C ILE A 156 -12.73 -8.39 -1.29
N VAL A 157 -13.68 -8.44 -2.23
CA VAL A 157 -15.00 -9.06 -2.05
C VAL A 157 -14.92 -10.58 -1.89
N SER A 158 -13.90 -11.23 -2.46
CA SER A 158 -13.65 -12.67 -2.38
C SER A 158 -12.57 -13.03 -1.35
N PHE A 159 -12.00 -12.03 -0.68
CA PHE A 159 -10.82 -12.22 0.16
C PHE A 159 -11.10 -13.13 1.36
N GLU A 160 -12.18 -12.83 2.10
CA GLU A 160 -12.54 -13.61 3.29
C GLU A 160 -12.82 -15.08 2.96
N ASP A 161 -13.57 -15.35 1.89
CA ASP A 161 -13.86 -16.73 1.45
C ASP A 161 -12.56 -17.43 1.03
N THR A 162 -11.68 -16.76 0.30
CA THR A 162 -10.39 -17.33 -0.10
C THR A 162 -9.52 -17.68 1.12
N ILE A 163 -9.49 -16.83 2.15
CA ILE A 163 -8.74 -17.13 3.38
C ILE A 163 -9.36 -18.35 4.09
N LYS A 164 -10.69 -18.40 4.20
CA LYS A 164 -11.38 -19.56 4.82
C LYS A 164 -11.13 -20.87 4.07
N ASP A 165 -11.13 -20.83 2.74
CA ASP A 165 -10.83 -22.00 1.91
C ASP A 165 -9.38 -22.46 2.08
N LEU A 166 -8.46 -21.54 2.36
CA LEU A 166 -7.04 -21.81 2.55
C LEU A 166 -6.74 -22.51 3.89
N VAL A 167 -7.48 -22.17 4.96
CA VAL A 167 -7.22 -22.62 6.34
C VAL A 167 -7.08 -24.13 6.48
N PRO A 168 -8.01 -24.98 5.99
CA PRO A 168 -7.91 -26.42 6.17
C PRO A 168 -6.63 -27.04 5.58
N HIS A 169 -6.13 -26.47 4.49
CA HIS A 169 -4.92 -26.92 3.81
C HIS A 169 -3.66 -26.46 4.56
N LEU A 170 -3.67 -25.26 5.15
CA LEU A 170 -2.58 -24.79 6.04
C LEU A 170 -2.50 -25.65 7.31
N GLU A 171 -3.64 -25.94 7.94
CA GLU A 171 -3.69 -26.82 9.11
C GLU A 171 -3.18 -28.23 8.78
N LYS A 172 -3.53 -28.77 7.59
CA LYS A 172 -2.99 -30.03 7.11
C LYS A 172 -1.47 -29.96 6.95
N ARG A 173 -0.96 -28.90 6.31
CA ARG A 173 0.48 -28.69 6.15
C ARG A 173 1.21 -28.61 7.49
N ILE A 174 0.67 -27.88 8.46
CA ILE A 174 1.22 -27.76 9.81
C ILE A 174 1.27 -29.13 10.50
N ARG A 175 0.21 -29.92 10.40
CA ARG A 175 0.19 -31.28 11.00
C ARG A 175 1.19 -32.24 10.36
N GLU A 176 1.37 -32.19 9.04
CA GLU A 176 2.20 -33.13 8.30
C GLU A 176 3.68 -32.72 8.22
N LYS A 177 3.96 -31.42 8.16
CA LYS A 177 5.33 -30.88 7.97
C LYS A 177 5.85 -30.08 9.16
N GLY A 178 5.04 -29.90 10.21
CA GLY A 178 5.39 -29.12 11.41
C GLY A 178 5.04 -27.62 11.30
N ALA A 179 4.97 -26.94 12.43
CA ALA A 179 4.59 -25.53 12.54
C ALA A 179 5.49 -24.58 11.71
N GLY A 180 6.79 -24.81 11.67
CA GLY A 180 7.75 -24.01 10.90
C GLY A 180 7.59 -24.10 9.37
N SER A 181 6.76 -25.05 8.88
CA SER A 181 6.47 -25.19 7.45
C SER A 181 5.37 -24.23 6.94
N CYS A 182 4.65 -23.52 7.83
CA CYS A 182 3.62 -22.57 7.42
C CYS A 182 4.24 -21.43 6.62
N PRO A 183 3.77 -21.14 5.39
CA PRO A 183 4.29 -20.04 4.61
C PRO A 183 3.88 -18.68 5.22
N LEU A 184 4.63 -17.63 4.91
CA LEU A 184 4.22 -16.25 5.16
C LEU A 184 2.99 -15.92 4.33
N ILE A 185 1.90 -15.50 4.95
CA ILE A 185 0.67 -15.09 4.25
C ILE A 185 0.71 -13.57 4.03
N VAL A 186 0.66 -13.18 2.77
CA VAL A 186 0.75 -11.78 2.33
C VAL A 186 -0.53 -11.40 1.58
N ASP A 187 -1.17 -10.31 1.95
CA ASP A 187 -2.22 -9.70 1.16
C ASP A 187 -1.71 -8.52 0.34
N VAL A 188 -2.33 -8.25 -0.79
CA VAL A 188 -2.06 -7.09 -1.66
C VAL A 188 -3.34 -6.27 -1.93
N ALA A 189 -4.33 -6.38 -1.05
CA ALA A 189 -5.61 -5.70 -1.19
C ALA A 189 -5.48 -4.19 -1.02
N SER A 190 -6.38 -3.43 -1.65
CA SER A 190 -6.41 -1.96 -1.59
C SER A 190 -7.01 -1.39 -0.30
N VAL A 191 -7.57 -2.23 0.57
CA VAL A 191 -8.07 -1.88 1.91
C VAL A 191 -7.40 -2.79 2.91
N LYS A 192 -6.80 -2.21 3.95
CA LYS A 192 -5.88 -2.93 4.83
C LYS A 192 -6.52 -3.47 6.11
N GLU A 193 -7.30 -2.65 6.84
CA GLU A 193 -7.89 -3.09 8.12
C GLU A 193 -8.78 -4.33 7.95
N HIS A 194 -9.60 -4.35 6.90
CA HIS A 194 -10.46 -5.51 6.63
C HIS A 194 -9.64 -6.76 6.35
N ALA A 195 -8.67 -6.68 5.43
CA ALA A 195 -7.82 -7.82 5.08
C ALA A 195 -7.04 -8.33 6.31
N ARG A 196 -6.45 -7.44 7.09
CA ARG A 196 -5.75 -7.73 8.35
C ARG A 196 -6.66 -8.49 9.33
N ASN A 197 -7.85 -7.96 9.58
CA ASN A 197 -8.80 -8.54 10.55
C ASN A 197 -9.29 -9.92 10.10
N VAL A 198 -9.53 -10.12 8.79
CA VAL A 198 -9.89 -11.42 8.23
C VAL A 198 -8.78 -12.44 8.43
N MET A 199 -7.54 -12.07 8.14
CA MET A 199 -6.38 -12.97 8.32
C MET A 199 -6.14 -13.30 9.80
N LEU A 200 -6.14 -12.31 10.69
CA LEU A 200 -5.97 -12.53 12.13
C LEU A 200 -7.04 -13.42 12.74
N LYS A 201 -8.28 -13.30 12.25
CA LYS A 201 -9.42 -14.06 12.75
C LYS A 201 -9.42 -15.52 12.31
N ASN A 202 -8.96 -15.80 11.10
CA ASN A 202 -9.18 -17.10 10.47
C ASN A 202 -7.91 -17.93 10.34
N LEU A 203 -6.72 -17.32 10.14
CA LEU A 203 -5.49 -18.06 9.93
C LEU A 203 -4.98 -18.70 11.23
N PRO A 204 -4.43 -19.93 11.17
CA PRO A 204 -3.73 -20.56 12.29
C PRO A 204 -2.69 -19.62 12.91
N GLU A 205 -2.45 -19.77 14.21
CA GLU A 205 -1.48 -18.93 14.94
C GLU A 205 -0.04 -19.14 14.46
N GLU A 206 0.25 -20.28 13.88
CA GLU A 206 1.54 -20.65 13.30
C GLU A 206 1.87 -19.88 12.00
N CYS A 207 0.87 -19.28 11.36
CA CYS A 207 1.08 -18.54 10.11
C CYS A 207 1.53 -17.13 10.37
N ASP A 208 2.65 -16.73 9.80
CA ASP A 208 3.08 -15.34 9.74
C ASP A 208 2.19 -14.53 8.81
N ILE A 209 1.96 -13.25 9.13
CA ILE A 209 1.07 -12.34 8.39
C ILE A 209 1.78 -11.04 8.09
N LEU A 210 1.82 -10.68 6.82
CA LEU A 210 2.31 -9.39 6.32
C LEU A 210 1.20 -8.72 5.50
N CYS A 211 0.67 -7.60 5.98
CA CYS A 211 -0.29 -6.80 5.21
C CYS A 211 0.45 -5.85 4.28
N THR A 212 0.11 -5.85 2.98
CA THR A 212 0.78 -4.99 1.99
C THR A 212 -0.20 -4.35 1.03
N HIS A 213 0.19 -3.19 0.47
CA HIS A 213 -0.50 -2.57 -0.64
C HIS A 213 0.50 -1.91 -1.59
N PRO A 214 0.82 -2.54 -2.72
CA PRO A 214 1.44 -1.86 -3.85
C PRO A 214 0.49 -0.78 -4.37
N MET A 215 0.83 0.52 -4.15
CA MET A 215 -0.01 1.65 -4.57
C MET A 215 -0.01 1.87 -6.08
N PHE A 216 0.22 0.82 -6.84
CA PHE A 216 0.32 0.80 -8.28
C PHE A 216 -0.14 -0.54 -8.85
N GLY A 217 -0.41 -0.55 -10.14
CA GLY A 217 -0.82 -1.74 -10.88
C GLY A 217 -0.26 -1.75 -12.30
N PRO A 218 -0.68 -2.73 -13.12
CA PRO A 218 -0.15 -2.90 -14.48
C PRO A 218 -0.33 -1.68 -15.39
N ASP A 219 -1.32 -0.81 -15.12
CA ASP A 219 -1.56 0.39 -15.92
C ASP A 219 -0.69 1.57 -15.50
N SER A 220 -0.38 1.71 -14.23
CA SER A 220 0.43 2.82 -13.67
C SER A 220 1.92 2.53 -13.69
N ALA A 221 2.34 1.26 -13.57
CA ALA A 221 3.74 0.86 -13.51
C ALA A 221 4.24 0.15 -14.78
N LYS A 222 3.81 0.62 -15.96
CA LYS A 222 4.20 0.06 -17.28
C LYS A 222 5.71 0.07 -17.53
N HIS A 223 6.44 0.98 -16.92
CA HIS A 223 7.88 1.16 -17.10
C HIS A 223 8.72 0.58 -15.96
N GLY A 224 8.11 -0.23 -15.09
CA GLY A 224 8.76 -0.83 -13.93
C GLY A 224 8.24 -0.27 -12.60
N TRP A 225 8.82 -0.74 -11.50
CA TRP A 225 8.35 -0.41 -10.14
C TRP A 225 9.17 0.70 -9.48
N HIS A 226 10.24 1.14 -10.11
CA HIS A 226 11.11 2.19 -9.56
C HIS A 226 10.34 3.47 -9.22
N GLY A 227 10.49 3.94 -7.98
CA GLY A 227 9.80 5.14 -7.46
C GLY A 227 8.31 4.94 -7.14
N GLN A 228 7.75 3.73 -7.36
CA GLN A 228 6.38 3.42 -6.98
C GLN A 228 6.29 3.17 -5.46
N THR A 229 5.19 3.56 -4.84
CA THR A 229 4.98 3.38 -3.40
C THR A 229 4.50 1.97 -3.09
N PHE A 230 5.15 1.34 -2.11
CA PHE A 230 4.75 0.06 -1.53
C PHE A 230 4.54 0.23 -0.03
N VAL A 231 3.31 0.04 0.43
CA VAL A 231 2.94 0.14 1.85
C VAL A 231 2.92 -1.25 2.48
N TYR A 232 3.39 -1.38 3.72
CA TYR A 232 3.33 -2.64 4.45
C TYR A 232 3.18 -2.45 5.96
N GLU A 233 2.53 -3.44 6.61
CA GLU A 233 2.46 -3.61 8.06
C GLU A 233 2.92 -5.03 8.41
N ARG A 234 3.89 -5.13 9.31
CA ARG A 234 4.29 -6.40 9.94
C ARG A 234 3.23 -6.76 10.97
N THR A 235 2.22 -7.55 10.57
CA THR A 235 1.01 -7.77 11.38
C THR A 235 1.22 -8.85 12.44
N ARG A 236 1.74 -10.00 12.03
CA ARG A 236 2.07 -11.11 12.94
C ARG A 236 3.26 -11.87 12.36
N ILE A 237 4.39 -11.85 13.05
CA ILE A 237 5.57 -12.59 12.67
C ILE A 237 5.99 -13.42 13.90
N ASP A 238 6.19 -14.72 13.71
CA ASP A 238 6.54 -15.70 14.74
C ASP A 238 5.60 -15.69 15.97
N LYS A 239 4.30 -15.69 15.69
CA LYS A 239 3.23 -15.67 16.72
C LYS A 239 3.17 -14.37 17.55
N VAL A 240 3.97 -13.38 17.23
CA VAL A 240 3.96 -12.08 17.89
C VAL A 240 3.14 -11.09 17.10
N LEU A 241 2.10 -10.53 17.70
CA LEU A 241 1.42 -9.35 17.18
C LEU A 241 2.34 -8.15 17.42
N LEU A 242 2.83 -7.56 16.34
CA LEU A 242 3.64 -6.36 16.45
C LEU A 242 2.71 -5.15 16.71
N ASP A 243 3.03 -4.39 17.76
CA ASP A 243 2.30 -3.15 18.06
C ASP A 243 2.56 -2.12 16.94
N PRO A 244 1.50 -1.57 16.32
CA PRO A 244 1.63 -0.51 15.31
C PRO A 244 2.45 0.70 15.77
N SER A 245 2.50 0.98 17.08
CA SER A 245 3.31 2.07 17.63
C SER A 245 4.83 1.84 17.54
N THR A 246 5.26 0.58 17.40
CA THR A 246 6.68 0.24 17.26
C THR A 246 7.25 0.51 15.86
N HIS A 247 6.41 0.79 14.86
CA HIS A 247 6.84 1.10 13.51
C HIS A 247 7.65 2.41 13.37
N ARG A 248 7.58 3.30 14.36
CA ARG A 248 8.32 4.59 14.33
C ARG A 248 9.82 4.47 14.62
N SER A 249 10.29 3.36 15.17
CA SER A 249 11.67 3.26 15.69
C SER A 249 12.72 2.81 14.68
N LEU A 250 12.34 2.33 13.49
CA LEU A 250 13.30 1.77 12.51
C LEU A 250 13.82 2.77 11.47
N HIS A 251 13.31 4.00 11.43
CA HIS A 251 13.80 5.05 10.54
C HIS A 251 14.86 5.99 11.14
N HIS A 252 15.29 5.74 12.40
CA HIS A 252 16.30 6.56 13.08
C HIS A 252 17.61 5.79 13.35
N TYR A 253 18.12 5.05 12.37
CA TYR A 253 19.50 4.57 12.43
C TYR A 253 20.33 5.21 11.31
N SER A 254 20.53 6.53 11.45
CA SER A 254 21.68 7.25 10.91
C SER A 254 21.92 8.46 11.80
N ASP A 255 23.08 8.47 12.41
CA ASP A 255 23.69 9.47 13.29
C ASP A 255 23.33 9.33 14.78
N GLU A 256 24.19 8.63 15.53
CA GLU A 256 24.95 9.26 16.61
C GLU A 256 26.08 8.34 17.09
N SER A 257 27.27 8.90 17.10
CA SER A 257 28.50 8.36 17.64
C SER A 257 28.51 8.44 19.17
N SER A 258 29.06 7.38 19.79
CA SER A 258 29.78 7.36 21.05
C SER A 258 29.18 8.05 22.28
N ASP A 259 28.79 7.29 23.29
CA ASP A 259 29.52 7.27 24.58
C ASP A 259 29.07 6.09 25.45
N GLU A 260 30.08 5.41 25.98
CA GLU A 260 29.94 4.32 26.95
C GLU A 260 29.49 4.88 28.30
N SER A 261 28.46 4.28 28.91
CA SER A 261 28.41 4.11 30.36
C SER A 261 27.48 2.95 30.71
N GLU A 262 28.08 1.87 31.13
CA GLU A 262 27.43 0.78 31.84
C GLU A 262 26.78 1.29 33.14
N SER A 263 25.52 0.93 33.34
CA SER A 263 24.95 0.84 34.68
C SER A 263 24.11 -0.42 34.77
N GLU A 264 24.66 -1.41 35.47
CA GLU A 264 23.94 -2.56 35.98
C GLU A 264 22.78 -2.11 36.85
N PHE A 265 21.57 -2.58 36.52
CA PHE A 265 20.48 -2.72 37.48
C PHE A 265 20.10 -4.20 37.58
N LEU A 266 20.57 -4.81 38.66
CA LEU A 266 20.08 -6.07 39.19
C LEU A 266 18.74 -5.81 39.85
N ASP A 267 17.67 -6.47 39.39
CA ASP A 267 16.50 -6.74 40.20
C ASP A 267 16.24 -8.25 40.25
N ASP A 268 16.25 -8.66 41.49
CA ASP A 268 16.11 -10.01 42.00
C ASP A 268 14.65 -10.45 42.00
N ALA A 269 14.22 -11.25 41.02
CA ALA A 269 13.07 -12.13 41.14
C ALA A 269 13.22 -13.31 40.15
N GLY A 270 13.73 -14.41 40.65
CA GLY A 270 13.87 -15.66 39.90
C GLY A 270 12.51 -16.21 39.43
N VAL A 271 12.27 -16.11 38.14
CA VAL A 271 11.35 -16.98 37.40
C VAL A 271 12.04 -17.32 36.07
N SER A 272 12.66 -18.47 36.03
CA SER A 272 13.14 -19.07 34.79
C SER A 272 11.94 -19.49 33.93
N HIS A 273 11.52 -18.67 32.99
CA HIS A 273 10.60 -19.07 31.92
C HIS A 273 11.43 -19.40 30.69
N GLY A 274 11.26 -20.64 30.23
CA GLY A 274 11.97 -21.21 29.11
C GLY A 274 11.95 -20.38 27.84
N VAL A 275 13.07 -19.76 27.52
CA VAL A 275 13.29 -18.92 26.32
C VAL A 275 14.13 -19.67 25.26
N HIS A 276 14.22 -21.01 25.30
CA HIS A 276 15.16 -21.75 24.46
C HIS A 276 14.60 -22.50 23.25
N GLU A 277 13.27 -22.58 23.04
CA GLU A 277 12.72 -23.22 21.84
C GLU A 277 12.22 -22.27 20.74
N ASN A 278 12.17 -20.96 21.00
CA ASN A 278 11.60 -19.97 20.08
C ASN A 278 12.61 -19.28 19.13
N SER A 279 13.92 -19.51 19.28
CA SER A 279 14.90 -18.68 18.55
C SER A 279 15.04 -19.02 17.06
N GLU A 280 14.95 -20.31 16.68
CA GLU A 280 15.15 -20.73 15.28
C GLU A 280 13.90 -20.44 14.42
N ALA A 281 12.69 -20.63 14.94
CA ALA A 281 11.45 -20.31 14.23
C ALA A 281 11.30 -18.80 14.03
N HIS A 282 11.63 -18.00 15.05
CA HIS A 282 11.64 -16.53 14.97
C HIS A 282 12.56 -16.03 13.87
N VAL A 283 13.77 -16.54 13.81
CA VAL A 283 14.74 -16.21 12.75
C VAL A 283 14.20 -16.59 11.36
N ALA A 284 13.48 -17.71 11.23
CA ALA A 284 12.95 -18.18 9.94
C ALA A 284 11.81 -17.31 9.41
N GLY A 285 10.88 -16.87 10.26
CA GLY A 285 9.77 -16.00 9.83
C GLY A 285 10.25 -14.61 9.44
N MET A 286 11.14 -14.02 10.24
CA MET A 286 11.77 -12.75 9.91
C MET A 286 12.60 -12.84 8.62
N ASP A 287 13.37 -13.91 8.39
CA ASP A 287 14.14 -14.11 7.16
C ASP A 287 13.23 -14.18 5.93
N ARG A 288 12.12 -14.93 5.98
CA ARG A 288 11.14 -15.00 4.88
C ARG A 288 10.55 -13.64 4.54
N MET A 289 10.13 -12.91 5.58
CA MET A 289 9.53 -11.57 5.41
C MET A 289 10.54 -10.58 4.82
N GLU A 290 11.76 -10.49 5.37
CA GLU A 290 12.79 -9.58 4.90
C GLU A 290 13.20 -9.90 3.45
N ARG A 291 13.31 -11.18 3.09
CA ARG A 291 13.59 -11.61 1.72
C ARG A 291 12.45 -11.22 0.76
N PHE A 292 11.20 -11.37 1.18
CA PHE A 292 10.06 -10.96 0.38
C PHE A 292 10.01 -9.43 0.19
N LEU A 293 10.20 -8.64 1.25
CA LEU A 293 10.26 -7.17 1.17
C LEU A 293 11.44 -6.70 0.32
N SER A 294 12.57 -7.39 0.40
CA SER A 294 13.75 -7.06 -0.40
C SER A 294 13.52 -7.13 -1.91
N ILE A 295 12.57 -7.95 -2.41
CA ILE A 295 12.21 -7.98 -3.83
C ILE A 295 11.66 -6.60 -4.27
N TRP A 296 10.80 -6.01 -3.47
CA TRP A 296 10.20 -4.70 -3.75
C TRP A 296 11.24 -3.56 -3.65
N GLU A 297 12.13 -3.64 -2.67
CA GLU A 297 13.25 -2.71 -2.54
C GLU A 297 14.20 -2.75 -3.75
N GLU A 298 14.56 -3.95 -4.22
CA GLU A 298 15.45 -4.14 -5.37
C GLU A 298 14.82 -3.68 -6.70
N GLU A 299 13.49 -3.79 -6.84
CA GLU A 299 12.76 -3.19 -7.97
C GLU A 299 12.63 -1.66 -7.82
N GLY A 300 13.15 -1.07 -6.72
CA GLY A 300 13.24 0.37 -6.50
C GLY A 300 11.96 1.01 -5.98
N CYS A 301 11.10 0.25 -5.31
CA CYS A 301 9.91 0.80 -4.67
C CYS A 301 10.26 1.72 -3.50
N ASN A 302 9.43 2.75 -3.30
CA ASN A 302 9.44 3.55 -2.07
C ASN A 302 8.71 2.76 -0.98
N MET A 303 9.49 2.15 -0.07
CA MET A 303 8.99 1.31 1.01
C MET A 303 8.45 2.17 2.15
N ILE A 304 7.16 2.02 2.48
CA ILE A 304 6.51 2.78 3.56
C ILE A 304 5.90 1.81 4.56
N SER A 305 6.44 1.81 5.78
CA SER A 305 5.88 1.08 6.90
C SER A 305 4.84 1.94 7.62
N MET A 306 3.60 1.47 7.72
CA MET A 306 2.53 2.12 8.49
C MET A 306 1.49 1.10 8.91
N SER A 307 0.66 1.45 9.91
CA SER A 307 -0.45 0.60 10.32
C SER A 307 -1.54 0.51 9.24
N CYS A 308 -2.25 -0.62 9.21
CA CYS A 308 -3.40 -0.81 8.33
C CYS A 308 -4.47 0.27 8.52
N LYS A 309 -4.63 0.77 9.75
CA LYS A 309 -5.57 1.85 10.08
C LYS A 309 -5.15 3.17 9.44
N GLU A 310 -3.89 3.60 9.65
CA GLU A 310 -3.35 4.82 9.03
C GLU A 310 -3.42 4.75 7.50
N HIS A 311 -3.09 3.58 6.94
CA HIS A 311 -3.23 3.36 5.50
C HIS A 311 -4.66 3.63 5.03
N ASP A 312 -5.67 3.07 5.69
CA ASP A 312 -7.06 3.20 5.27
C ASP A 312 -7.60 4.62 5.45
N GLU A 313 -7.14 5.37 6.47
CA GLU A 313 -7.42 6.80 6.63
C GLU A 313 -6.85 7.61 5.45
N PHE A 314 -5.60 7.38 5.06
CA PHE A 314 -5.00 8.05 3.89
C PHE A 314 -5.62 7.61 2.57
N ALA A 315 -5.89 6.31 2.41
CA ALA A 315 -6.47 5.76 1.18
C ALA A 315 -7.90 6.28 0.92
N ALA A 316 -8.69 6.53 1.98
CA ALA A 316 -10.01 7.13 1.84
C ALA A 316 -9.91 8.55 1.27
N ASN A 317 -8.96 9.36 1.75
CA ASN A 317 -8.76 10.74 1.33
C ASN A 317 -7.95 10.91 0.03
N SER A 318 -7.42 9.83 -0.52
CA SER A 318 -6.63 9.85 -1.77
C SER A 318 -7.18 8.90 -2.82
N GLN A 319 -7.01 7.59 -2.63
CA GLN A 319 -7.39 6.58 -3.60
C GLN A 319 -8.91 6.51 -3.79
N PHE A 320 -9.68 6.39 -2.70
CA PHE A 320 -11.14 6.28 -2.79
C PHE A 320 -11.78 7.52 -3.39
N ILE A 321 -11.39 8.74 -2.94
CA ILE A 321 -11.93 9.99 -3.52
C ILE A 321 -11.58 10.11 -5.01
N THR A 322 -10.39 9.66 -5.42
CA THR A 322 -9.97 9.65 -6.81
C THR A 322 -10.89 8.77 -7.67
N HIS A 323 -11.17 7.54 -7.21
CA HIS A 323 -12.11 6.64 -7.90
C HIS A 323 -13.54 7.17 -7.88
N LEU A 324 -14.00 7.73 -6.77
CA LEU A 324 -15.33 8.32 -6.64
C LEU A 324 -15.51 9.47 -7.63
N MET A 325 -14.57 10.42 -7.64
CA MET A 325 -14.63 11.58 -8.55
C MET A 325 -14.55 11.17 -10.01
N GLY A 326 -13.64 10.25 -10.35
CA GLY A 326 -13.54 9.79 -11.73
C GLY A 326 -14.81 9.09 -12.22
N ARG A 327 -15.49 8.32 -11.36
CA ARG A 327 -16.77 7.68 -11.69
C ARG A 327 -17.93 8.67 -11.75
N ILE A 328 -17.99 9.66 -10.85
CA ILE A 328 -18.98 10.76 -10.91
C ILE A 328 -18.84 11.52 -12.23
N LEU A 329 -17.62 11.93 -12.57
CA LEU A 329 -17.34 12.67 -13.82
C LEU A 329 -17.57 11.79 -15.06
N GLY A 330 -17.26 10.49 -14.97
CA GLY A 330 -17.58 9.52 -16.03
C GLY A 330 -19.07 9.38 -16.29
N ALA A 331 -19.90 9.41 -15.24
CA ALA A 331 -21.35 9.37 -15.34
C ALA A 331 -21.94 10.62 -16.05
N GLN A 332 -21.19 11.73 -16.14
CA GLN A 332 -21.55 12.92 -16.90
C GLN A 332 -21.46 12.71 -18.43
N GLY A 333 -20.76 11.67 -18.88
CA GLY A 333 -20.56 11.44 -20.32
C GLY A 333 -19.66 12.47 -20.99
N LEU A 334 -18.68 13.02 -20.28
CA LEU A 334 -17.73 14.02 -20.77
C LEU A 334 -16.97 13.51 -22.00
N LYS A 335 -16.81 14.38 -23.01
CA LYS A 335 -16.12 14.06 -24.28
C LYS A 335 -15.07 15.10 -24.59
N ALA A 336 -13.99 14.69 -25.24
CA ALA A 336 -12.98 15.60 -25.75
C ALA A 336 -13.57 16.54 -26.81
N THR A 337 -13.09 17.79 -26.80
CA THR A 337 -13.46 18.83 -27.74
C THR A 337 -12.21 19.47 -28.36
N PRO A 338 -12.34 20.19 -29.49
CA PRO A 338 -11.18 20.87 -30.11
C PRO A 338 -10.53 21.97 -29.25
N ILE A 339 -11.20 22.43 -28.19
CA ILE A 339 -10.76 23.56 -27.36
C ILE A 339 -10.38 23.12 -25.94
N ASP A 340 -10.11 21.84 -25.73
CA ASP A 340 -9.80 21.30 -24.41
C ASP A 340 -8.54 21.93 -23.81
N THR A 341 -8.68 22.46 -22.60
CA THR A 341 -7.55 22.87 -21.80
C THR A 341 -6.76 21.66 -21.29
N LYS A 342 -5.49 21.85 -20.91
CA LYS A 342 -4.69 20.79 -20.30
C LYS A 342 -5.34 20.24 -19.03
N GLY A 343 -5.98 21.09 -18.24
CA GLY A 343 -6.77 20.71 -17.07
C GLY A 343 -7.87 19.71 -17.42
N PHE A 344 -8.67 20.01 -18.44
CA PHE A 344 -9.76 19.13 -18.88
C PHE A 344 -9.25 17.81 -19.46
N GLN A 345 -8.14 17.82 -20.20
CA GLN A 345 -7.49 16.60 -20.66
C GLN A 345 -7.07 15.68 -19.48
N ASN A 346 -6.58 16.25 -18.36
CA ASN A 346 -6.27 15.49 -17.16
C ASN A 346 -7.53 14.90 -16.51
N VAL A 347 -8.64 15.63 -16.51
CA VAL A 347 -9.96 15.12 -16.05
C VAL A 347 -10.41 13.93 -16.91
N LEU A 348 -10.32 14.02 -18.23
CA LEU A 348 -10.65 12.89 -19.12
C LEU A 348 -9.73 11.69 -18.91
N LYS A 349 -8.45 11.92 -18.63
CA LYS A 349 -7.50 10.86 -18.27
C LYS A 349 -7.90 10.18 -16.96
N LEU A 350 -8.25 10.95 -15.92
CA LEU A 350 -8.74 10.44 -14.64
C LEU A 350 -9.99 9.56 -14.85
N VAL A 351 -10.99 10.05 -15.58
CA VAL A 351 -12.21 9.30 -15.91
C VAL A 351 -11.87 7.97 -16.60
N LYS A 352 -10.97 8.02 -17.60
CA LYS A 352 -10.56 6.83 -18.34
C LYS A 352 -9.89 5.79 -17.46
N THR A 353 -8.96 6.19 -16.59
CA THR A 353 -8.21 5.27 -15.73
C THR A 353 -9.10 4.64 -14.67
N THR A 354 -9.90 5.44 -13.95
CA THR A 354 -10.77 4.95 -12.87
C THR A 354 -11.94 4.11 -13.37
N ASN A 355 -12.46 4.37 -14.58
CA ASN A 355 -13.53 3.56 -15.18
C ASN A 355 -13.01 2.28 -15.85
N ALA A 356 -11.69 2.16 -16.09
CA ALA A 356 -11.08 0.93 -16.56
C ALA A 356 -10.99 -0.14 -15.45
N ASP A 357 -10.96 0.29 -14.19
CA ASP A 357 -10.99 -0.61 -13.04
C ASP A 357 -12.40 -1.20 -12.85
N SER A 358 -12.45 -2.44 -12.32
CA SER A 358 -13.72 -3.11 -12.07
C SER A 358 -14.58 -2.34 -11.07
N PHE A 359 -15.90 -2.50 -11.20
CA PHE A 359 -16.81 -1.94 -10.18
C PHE A 359 -16.62 -2.60 -8.82
N ASP A 360 -16.23 -3.88 -8.79
CA ASP A 360 -15.97 -4.62 -7.55
C ASP A 360 -14.79 -4.03 -6.76
N LEU A 361 -13.73 -3.56 -7.45
CA LEU A 361 -12.65 -2.83 -6.82
C LEU A 361 -13.17 -1.56 -6.15
N PHE A 362 -13.91 -0.74 -6.88
CA PHE A 362 -14.48 0.50 -6.34
C PHE A 362 -15.47 0.25 -5.19
N TYR A 363 -16.32 -0.77 -5.35
CA TYR A 363 -17.25 -1.19 -4.29
C TYR A 363 -16.50 -1.67 -3.05
N GLY A 364 -15.40 -2.39 -3.24
CA GLY A 364 -14.51 -2.82 -2.15
C GLY A 364 -13.89 -1.65 -1.39
N LEU A 365 -13.37 -0.66 -2.11
CA LEU A 365 -12.84 0.57 -1.50
C LEU A 365 -13.91 1.30 -0.66
N TYR A 366 -15.16 1.29 -1.12
CA TYR A 366 -16.28 1.89 -0.40
C TYR A 366 -16.70 1.04 0.82
N LYS A 367 -16.94 -0.25 0.62
CA LYS A 367 -17.58 -1.13 1.61
C LYS A 367 -16.67 -1.44 2.79
N TYR A 368 -15.40 -1.68 2.52
CA TYR A 368 -14.47 -2.23 3.50
C TYR A 368 -13.53 -1.19 4.12
N ASN A 369 -13.51 0.05 3.63
CA ASN A 369 -12.84 1.16 4.30
C ASN A 369 -13.87 1.94 5.14
N SER A 370 -13.72 1.90 6.46
CA SER A 370 -14.64 2.53 7.42
C SER A 370 -14.78 4.06 7.23
N ASN A 371 -13.78 4.70 6.64
CA ASN A 371 -13.75 6.15 6.44
C ASN A 371 -14.50 6.61 5.17
N SER A 372 -14.90 5.69 4.27
CA SER A 372 -15.45 6.03 2.94
C SER A 372 -16.75 6.84 3.00
N MET A 373 -17.65 6.55 3.94
CA MET A 373 -18.91 7.30 4.08
C MET A 373 -18.71 8.73 4.54
N GLU A 374 -17.74 8.96 5.42
CA GLU A 374 -17.37 10.31 5.85
C GLU A 374 -16.85 11.14 4.67
N ILE A 375 -15.99 10.56 3.84
CA ILE A 375 -15.47 11.22 2.62
C ILE A 375 -16.60 11.60 1.65
N ILE A 376 -17.58 10.71 1.46
CA ILE A 376 -18.77 11.01 0.62
C ILE A 376 -19.55 12.20 1.18
N ASN A 377 -19.76 12.23 2.49
CA ASN A 377 -20.50 13.31 3.15
C ASN A 377 -19.73 14.64 3.07
N ASN A 378 -18.42 14.62 3.34
CA ASN A 378 -17.55 15.78 3.25
C ASN A 378 -17.53 16.36 1.81
N LEU A 379 -17.49 15.49 0.80
CA LEU A 379 -17.56 15.90 -0.60
C LEU A 379 -18.90 16.57 -0.95
N LYS A 380 -20.03 16.03 -0.43
CA LYS A 380 -21.36 16.65 -0.62
C LYS A 380 -21.41 18.04 0.02
N MET A 381 -20.96 18.16 1.27
CA MET A 381 -20.92 19.43 1.99
C MET A 381 -20.03 20.47 1.27
N ALA A 382 -18.85 20.04 0.79
CA ALA A 382 -17.94 20.92 0.06
C ALA A 382 -18.57 21.40 -1.26
N MET A 383 -19.33 20.55 -1.95
CA MET A 383 -20.05 20.92 -3.16
C MET A 383 -21.14 21.96 -2.87
N ASP A 384 -21.94 21.75 -1.81
CA ASP A 384 -23.00 22.68 -1.40
C ASP A 384 -22.42 24.04 -0.99
N ASP A 385 -21.28 24.06 -0.25
CA ASP A 385 -20.59 25.29 0.14
C ASP A 385 -20.09 26.10 -1.08
N VAL A 386 -19.47 25.43 -2.05
CA VAL A 386 -19.00 26.08 -3.27
C VAL A 386 -20.17 26.68 -4.06
N VAL A 387 -21.27 25.95 -4.17
CA VAL A 387 -22.50 26.43 -4.84
C VAL A 387 -23.09 27.63 -4.09
N GLY A 388 -23.20 27.55 -2.77
CA GLY A 388 -23.70 28.64 -1.93
C GLY A 388 -22.88 29.92 -2.15
N LYS A 389 -21.56 29.85 -2.18
CA LYS A 389 -20.66 30.99 -2.44
C LYS A 389 -20.90 31.63 -3.83
N LEU A 390 -21.19 30.81 -4.84
CA LEU A 390 -21.50 31.32 -6.19
C LEU A 390 -22.82 32.09 -6.20
N LEU A 391 -23.88 31.53 -5.61
CA LEU A 391 -25.21 32.15 -5.55
C LEU A 391 -25.19 33.45 -4.72
N GLU A 392 -24.47 33.49 -3.61
CA GLU A 392 -24.27 34.73 -2.82
C GLU A 392 -23.60 35.84 -3.64
N LYS A 393 -22.61 35.48 -4.48
CA LYS A 393 -21.94 36.47 -5.33
C LYS A 393 -22.86 36.99 -6.42
N GLU A 394 -23.73 36.16 -7.01
CA GLU A 394 -24.75 36.59 -7.95
C GLU A 394 -25.76 37.52 -7.29
N GLY A 395 -26.29 37.17 -6.11
CA GLY A 395 -27.24 38.04 -5.35
C GLY A 395 -26.66 39.41 -5.01
N LYS A 396 -25.36 39.49 -4.64
CA LYS A 396 -24.69 40.78 -4.41
C LYS A 396 -24.51 41.62 -5.68
N ASN A 397 -24.37 40.99 -6.82
CA ASN A 397 -24.28 41.71 -8.12
C ASN A 397 -25.65 42.20 -8.61
N SER A 398 -26.72 41.43 -8.39
CA SER A 398 -28.10 41.82 -8.74
C SER A 398 -28.63 42.98 -7.90
N SER A 399 -28.11 43.21 -6.70
CA SER A 399 -28.47 44.37 -5.84
C SER A 399 -27.70 45.64 -6.17
N ARG A 400 -26.77 45.62 -7.14
CA ARG A 400 -25.97 46.76 -7.59
C ARG A 400 -26.38 47.28 -8.99
N LEU A 401 -27.37 46.66 -9.65
CA LEU A 401 -28.02 47.10 -10.88
C LEU A 401 -29.41 47.64 -10.57
#